data_84c91dffff30bd079d91655b58279a68
#
_entry.id   84c91dffff30bd079d91655b58279a68
#
_cell.length_a   1.000
_cell.length_b   1.000
_cell.length_c   1.000
_cell.angle_alpha   90.00
_cell.angle_beta   90.00
_cell.angle_gamma   90.00
#
_symmetry.space_group_name_H-M   'P 1'
#
loop_
_entity.id
_entity.type
_entity.pdbx_description
1 polymer ?
#
loop_
_entity_poly.entity_id
_entity_poly.type
_entity_poly.pdbx_seq_one_letter_code
_entity_poly.pdbx_strand_id
1 'polypeptide(L)'
;MTSKTALEVRPLMASDRDDWAALWTAYLEFYKASVPAPIYDLYFGRLLGSDPQDFSGLVAVLDGNLVGLTHFLYHRHGWKDENVCYLQDLY
;
A
#
# COMPACT_ATOMS: atom_id res chain seq x y z
N MET A 1 -5.97 30.73 16.52
CA MET A 1 -6.28 29.81 15.44
C MET A 1 -5.77 28.41 15.76
N THR A 2 -6.59 27.46 15.61
CA THR A 2 -6.20 26.10 15.90
C THR A 2 -5.66 25.43 14.66
N SER A 3 -4.46 24.94 14.72
CA SER A 3 -3.89 24.11 13.71
C SER A 3 -4.49 22.72 13.86
N LYS A 4 -5.15 22.24 12.83
CA LYS A 4 -5.65 20.88 12.81
C LYS A 4 -4.66 19.99 12.12
N THR A 5 -4.36 18.88 12.76
CA THR A 5 -3.62 17.81 12.11
C THR A 5 -4.50 17.23 11.00
N ALA A 6 -4.03 17.31 9.75
CA ALA A 6 -4.78 16.85 8.61
C ALA A 6 -4.36 15.42 8.26
N LEU A 7 -5.25 14.47 8.53
CA LEU A 7 -5.06 13.08 8.15
C LEU A 7 -5.89 12.79 6.91
N GLU A 8 -5.25 12.26 5.87
CA GLU A 8 -5.89 11.91 4.63
C GLU A 8 -5.55 10.47 4.28
N VAL A 9 -6.54 9.73 3.78
CA VAL A 9 -6.30 8.41 3.18
C VAL A 9 -6.58 8.54 1.69
N ARG A 10 -5.64 8.17 0.87
CA ARG A 10 -5.76 8.28 -0.58
C ARG A 10 -5.05 7.13 -1.30
N PRO A 11 -5.37 6.91 -2.58
CA PRO A 11 -4.64 5.95 -3.39
C PRO A 11 -3.15 6.28 -3.49
N LEU A 12 -2.34 5.26 -3.62
CA LEU A 12 -0.90 5.39 -3.87
C LEU A 12 -0.68 6.06 -5.23
N MET A 13 0.29 6.95 -5.31
CA MET A 13 0.66 7.67 -6.53
C MET A 13 2.12 7.42 -6.88
N ALA A 14 2.47 7.61 -8.15
CA ALA A 14 3.83 7.41 -8.62
C ALA A 14 4.85 8.25 -7.85
N SER A 15 4.47 9.46 -7.45
CA SER A 15 5.34 10.35 -6.67
C SER A 15 5.62 9.87 -5.25
N ASP A 16 4.91 8.83 -4.79
CA ASP A 16 5.09 8.29 -3.44
C ASP A 16 6.23 7.28 -3.34
N ARG A 17 6.93 6.97 -4.45
CA ARG A 17 7.85 5.82 -4.52
C ARG A 17 8.85 5.77 -3.36
N ASP A 18 9.54 6.86 -3.09
CA ASP A 18 10.60 6.86 -2.07
C ASP A 18 10.03 6.76 -0.65
N ASP A 19 8.98 7.50 -0.38
CA ASP A 19 8.32 7.47 0.93
C ASP A 19 7.65 6.12 1.17
N TRP A 20 7.02 5.55 0.14
CA TRP A 20 6.44 4.23 0.20
C TRP A 20 7.51 3.17 0.50
N ALA A 21 8.66 3.26 -0.18
CA ALA A 21 9.74 2.28 0.00
C ALA A 21 10.27 2.30 1.44
N ALA A 22 10.42 3.50 2.01
CA ALA A 22 10.87 3.65 3.39
C ALA A 22 9.87 3.03 4.36
N LEU A 23 8.58 3.29 4.13
CA LEU A 23 7.51 2.78 4.99
C LEU A 23 7.37 1.26 4.87
N TRP A 24 7.46 0.73 3.65
CA TRP A 24 7.38 -0.71 3.44
C TRP A 24 8.59 -1.43 4.03
N THR A 25 9.77 -0.82 3.97
CA THR A 25 10.96 -1.35 4.63
C THR A 25 10.73 -1.46 6.14
N ALA A 26 10.16 -0.44 6.76
CA ALA A 26 9.84 -0.47 8.18
C ALA A 26 8.82 -1.57 8.52
N TYR A 27 7.82 -1.75 7.66
CA TYR A 27 6.85 -2.83 7.80
C TYR A 27 7.53 -4.21 7.75
N LEU A 28 8.41 -4.43 6.77
CA LEU A 28 9.13 -5.68 6.62
C LEU A 28 10.04 -5.94 7.83
N GLU A 29 10.73 -4.91 8.30
CA GLU A 29 11.61 -5.02 9.49
C GLU A 29 10.81 -5.39 10.73
N PHE A 30 9.61 -4.85 10.88
CA PHE A 30 8.72 -5.20 11.99
C PHE A 30 8.46 -6.71 12.02
N TYR A 31 8.33 -7.33 10.87
CA TYR A 31 8.13 -8.78 10.74
C TYR A 31 9.44 -9.54 10.60
N LYS A 32 10.59 -8.89 10.79
CA LYS A 32 11.92 -9.49 10.67
C LYS A 32 12.12 -10.11 9.29
N ALA A 33 11.62 -9.43 8.26
CA ALA A 33 11.68 -9.87 6.88
C ALA A 33 12.45 -8.86 6.02
N SER A 34 12.93 -9.32 4.89
CA SER A 34 13.51 -8.46 3.88
C SER A 34 13.24 -9.07 2.51
N VAL A 35 13.22 -8.23 1.48
CA VAL A 35 13.07 -8.68 0.11
C VAL A 35 14.16 -8.03 -0.74
N PRO A 36 14.57 -8.67 -1.86
CA PRO A 36 15.57 -8.11 -2.76
C PRO A 36 15.11 -6.77 -3.34
N ALA A 37 16.05 -5.86 -3.59
CA ALA A 37 15.75 -4.53 -4.10
C ALA A 37 14.87 -4.54 -5.37
N PRO A 38 15.08 -5.44 -6.35
CA PRO A 38 14.21 -5.48 -7.54
C PRO A 38 12.74 -5.72 -7.24
N ILE A 39 12.41 -6.35 -6.11
CA ILE A 39 11.02 -6.61 -5.73
C ILE A 39 10.30 -5.31 -5.39
N TYR A 40 10.99 -4.31 -4.86
CA TYR A 40 10.40 -3.00 -4.58
C TYR A 40 9.82 -2.38 -5.85
N ASP A 41 10.58 -2.37 -6.93
CA ASP A 41 10.10 -1.78 -8.19
C ASP A 41 8.98 -2.61 -8.80
N LEU A 42 9.10 -3.93 -8.75
CA LEU A 42 8.08 -4.82 -9.27
C LEU A 42 6.76 -4.64 -8.51
N TYR A 43 6.80 -4.64 -7.20
CA TYR A 43 5.61 -4.50 -6.36
C TYR A 43 4.98 -3.12 -6.54
N PHE A 44 5.79 -2.08 -6.51
CA PHE A 44 5.29 -0.71 -6.68
C PHE A 44 4.64 -0.54 -8.05
N GLY A 45 5.23 -1.08 -9.09
CA GLY A 45 4.64 -1.04 -10.44
C GLY A 45 3.28 -1.74 -10.49
N ARG A 46 3.15 -2.88 -9.83
CA ARG A 46 1.87 -3.60 -9.76
C ARG A 46 0.83 -2.82 -8.97
N LEU A 47 1.23 -2.17 -7.88
CA LEU A 47 0.32 -1.35 -7.08
C LEU A 47 -0.25 -0.17 -7.87
N LEU A 48 0.51 0.38 -8.81
CA LEU A 48 0.07 1.49 -9.65
C LEU A 48 -0.61 1.03 -10.95
N GLY A 49 -0.56 -0.26 -11.25
CA GLY A 49 -1.11 -0.81 -12.47
C GLY A 49 -2.62 -0.84 -12.48
N SER A 50 -3.17 -1.19 -13.64
CA SER A 50 -4.61 -1.28 -13.85
C SER A 50 -5.11 -2.71 -14.02
N ASP A 51 -4.25 -3.71 -13.83
CA ASP A 51 -4.67 -5.11 -13.90
C ASP A 51 -5.57 -5.42 -12.70
N PRO A 52 -6.83 -5.84 -12.93
CA PRO A 52 -7.76 -6.10 -11.82
C PRO A 52 -7.35 -7.27 -10.92
N GLN A 53 -6.37 -8.08 -11.34
CA GLN A 53 -5.86 -9.18 -10.52
C GLN A 53 -4.63 -8.79 -9.71
N ASP A 54 -4.09 -7.59 -9.94
CA ASP A 54 -2.95 -7.10 -9.20
C ASP A 54 -3.36 -6.39 -7.91
N PHE A 55 -2.35 -6.05 -7.13
CA PHE A 55 -2.52 -5.36 -5.86
C PHE A 55 -2.92 -3.91 -6.07
N SER A 56 -3.62 -3.38 -5.10
CA SER A 56 -3.91 -1.94 -4.99
C SER A 56 -3.34 -1.42 -3.68
N GLY A 57 -3.06 -0.14 -3.62
CA GLY A 57 -2.49 0.47 -2.42
C GLY A 57 -3.20 1.76 -2.04
N LEU A 58 -3.40 1.92 -0.74
CA LEU A 58 -3.81 3.17 -0.12
C LEU A 58 -2.72 3.60 0.85
N VAL A 59 -2.57 4.89 1.02
CA VAL A 59 -1.64 5.47 1.98
C VAL A 59 -2.36 6.45 2.88
N ALA A 60 -1.91 6.50 4.14
CA ALA A 60 -2.34 7.51 5.09
C ALA A 60 -1.29 8.61 5.11
N VAL A 61 -1.73 9.84 4.93
CA VAL A 61 -0.88 11.02 4.87
C VAL A 61 -1.24 11.94 6.02
N LEU A 62 -0.24 12.30 6.81
CA LEU A 62 -0.41 13.21 7.95
C LEU A 62 0.50 14.40 7.74
N ASP A 63 -0.10 15.58 7.58
CA ASP A 63 0.65 16.83 7.36
C ASP A 63 1.67 16.71 6.22
N GLY A 64 1.28 16.05 5.13
CA GLY A 64 2.13 15.89 3.94
C GLY A 64 3.09 14.72 3.99
N ASN A 65 3.13 13.95 5.08
CA ASN A 65 4.03 12.81 5.23
C ASN A 65 3.25 11.49 5.21
N LEU A 66 3.78 10.49 4.52
CA LEU A 66 3.21 9.15 4.55
C LEU A 66 3.49 8.54 5.92
N VAL A 67 2.43 8.14 6.61
CA VAL A 67 2.52 7.56 7.95
C VAL A 67 1.94 6.16 8.02
N GLY A 68 1.26 5.70 6.98
CA GLY A 68 0.68 4.36 6.95
C GLY A 68 0.45 3.90 5.52
N LEU A 69 0.34 2.59 5.35
CA LEU A 69 0.03 1.99 4.06
C LEU A 69 -0.84 0.76 4.24
N THR A 70 -1.60 0.44 3.21
CA THR A 70 -2.24 -0.87 3.10
C THR A 70 -2.17 -1.32 1.65
N HIS A 71 -1.92 -2.59 1.46
CA HIS A 71 -1.94 -3.24 0.15
C HIS A 71 -3.01 -4.31 0.19
N PHE A 72 -3.81 -4.38 -0.85
CA PHE A 72 -4.92 -5.32 -0.91
C PHE A 72 -5.15 -5.76 -2.33
N LEU A 73 -5.87 -6.87 -2.47
CA LEU A 73 -6.27 -7.36 -3.79
C LEU A 73 -7.65 -7.98 -3.68
N TYR A 74 -8.34 -8.02 -4.80
CA TYR A 74 -9.60 -8.72 -4.91
C TYR A 74 -9.39 -10.04 -5.62
N HIS A 75 -10.07 -11.08 -5.16
CA HIS A 75 -10.00 -12.37 -5.83
C HIS A 75 -11.38 -13.04 -5.79
N ARG A 76 -11.55 -14.03 -6.65
CA ARG A 76 -12.79 -14.77 -6.71
C ARG A 76 -12.97 -15.62 -5.47
N HIS A 77 -14.23 -15.82 -5.10
CA HIS A 77 -14.61 -16.71 -4.02
C HIS A 77 -15.41 -17.86 -4.63
N GLY A 78 -15.03 -19.11 -4.33
CA GLY A 78 -15.66 -20.28 -4.92
C GLY A 78 -17.13 -20.46 -4.56
N TRP A 79 -17.62 -19.78 -3.52
CA TRP A 79 -19.01 -19.91 -3.06
C TRP A 79 -19.89 -18.72 -3.39
N LYS A 80 -19.36 -17.70 -4.06
CA LYS A 80 -20.07 -16.44 -4.32
C LYS A 80 -19.78 -15.93 -5.71
N ASP A 81 -20.68 -15.10 -6.23
CA ASP A 81 -20.47 -14.40 -7.48
C ASP A 81 -19.51 -13.22 -7.32
N GLU A 82 -19.60 -12.52 -6.18
CA GLU A 82 -18.75 -11.36 -5.93
C GLU A 82 -17.36 -11.78 -5.48
N ASN A 83 -16.40 -10.89 -5.73
CA ASN A 83 -15.04 -11.06 -5.25
C ASN A 83 -14.95 -10.76 -3.76
N VAL A 84 -13.89 -11.25 -3.14
CA VAL A 84 -13.51 -10.88 -1.78
C VAL A 84 -12.25 -10.03 -1.83
N CYS A 85 -12.11 -9.14 -0.85
CA CYS A 85 -10.92 -8.32 -0.69
C CYS A 85 -9.99 -9.01 0.29
N TYR A 86 -8.76 -9.23 -0.15
CA TYR A 86 -7.70 -9.80 0.70
C TYR A 86 -6.75 -8.69 1.11
N LEU A 87 -6.56 -8.52 2.41
CA LEU A 87 -5.63 -7.56 2.97
C LEU A 87 -4.24 -8.21 3.01
N GLN A 88 -3.36 -7.76 2.12
CA GLN A 88 -2.01 -8.32 1.99
C GLN A 88 -1.07 -7.72 3.02
N ASP A 89 -1.02 -6.41 3.12
CA ASP A 89 -0.13 -5.67 4.04
C ASP A 89 -0.91 -4.54 4.69
N LEU A 90 -0.64 -4.31 5.97
CA LEU A 90 -1.20 -3.18 6.72
C LEU A 90 -0.16 -2.70 7.71
N TYR A 91 0.18 -1.42 7.60
CA TYR A 91 1.18 -0.84 8.51
C TYR A 91 0.79 0.54 9.01
#